data_5c386f163df7a3ff0608ce595520798d
#
_entry.id   5c386f163df7a3ff0608ce595520798d
#
_cell.length_a   1.000
_cell.length_b   1.000
_cell.length_c   1.000
_cell.angle_alpha   90.00
_cell.angle_beta   90.00
_cell.angle_gamma   90.00
#
_symmetry.space_group_name_H-M   'P 1'
#
loop_
_entity.id
_entity.type
_entity.pdbx_description
1 polymer ?
#
loop_
_entity_poly.entity_id
_entity_poly.type
_entity_poly.pdbx_seq_one_letter_code
_entity_poly.pdbx_strand_id
1 'polypeptide(L)'
;MAPATEFVPDQTKTEAVEAHVIWMTTGLGCDGDSVAMTSAVNPSLEDIVTQAIPGMPKVIVHNPVLAFENGDEFMQAWYDAEAGKLDPFVLVVEGSIPNEELSGEGHWAAMGTDPSTGQPITTNEWVDRLAPKAAAVVALGTCATYGGIPAMKNNPTGAMGVPD
;
A
#
# COMPACT_ATOMS: atom_id res chain seq x y z
N MET A 1 -17.02 45.24 -34.43
CA MET A 1 -17.18 44.02 -33.65
C MET A 1 -16.02 43.08 -34.00
N ALA A 2 -15.05 42.91 -33.10
CA ALA A 2 -13.97 41.94 -33.31
C ALA A 2 -14.52 40.53 -33.04
N PRO A 3 -14.12 39.50 -33.82
CA PRO A 3 -14.55 38.15 -33.58
C PRO A 3 -13.99 37.65 -32.23
N ALA A 4 -14.84 37.01 -31.45
CA ALA A 4 -14.42 36.33 -30.23
C ALA A 4 -13.39 35.24 -30.58
N THR A 5 -12.20 35.36 -30.06
CA THR A 5 -11.19 34.29 -30.12
C THR A 5 -11.70 33.12 -29.32
N GLU A 6 -12.04 32.05 -30.03
CA GLU A 6 -12.40 30.78 -29.43
C GLU A 6 -11.17 30.23 -28.65
N PHE A 7 -11.34 30.03 -27.34
CA PHE A 7 -10.31 29.42 -26.51
C PHE A 7 -10.20 27.96 -26.93
N VAL A 8 -9.13 27.62 -27.64
CA VAL A 8 -8.76 26.23 -27.92
C VAL A 8 -7.87 25.78 -26.76
N PRO A 9 -8.32 24.83 -25.92
CA PRO A 9 -7.48 24.28 -24.88
C PRO A 9 -6.28 23.57 -25.51
N ASP A 10 -5.09 23.86 -24.99
CA ASP A 10 -3.87 23.21 -25.39
C ASP A 10 -3.99 21.68 -25.11
N GLN A 11 -4.01 20.87 -26.18
CA GLN A 11 -4.16 19.43 -26.15
C GLN A 11 -2.83 18.70 -25.86
N THR A 12 -1.79 19.40 -25.45
CA THR A 12 -0.59 18.76 -24.90
C THR A 12 -0.83 18.38 -23.43
N LYS A 13 -1.82 17.51 -23.18
CA LYS A 13 -1.85 16.77 -21.92
C LYS A 13 -0.67 15.81 -21.94
N THR A 14 0.42 16.19 -21.33
CA THR A 14 1.36 15.23 -20.72
C THR A 14 0.49 14.33 -19.85
N GLU A 15 0.39 13.04 -20.19
CA GLU A 15 -0.28 12.08 -19.31
C GLU A 15 0.32 12.27 -17.91
N ALA A 16 -0.53 12.60 -16.96
CA ALA A 16 -0.06 12.77 -15.59
C ALA A 16 0.54 11.45 -15.15
N VAL A 17 1.80 11.46 -14.72
CA VAL A 17 2.45 10.27 -14.18
C VAL A 17 1.60 9.81 -13.01
N GLU A 18 1.07 8.61 -13.09
CA GLU A 18 0.36 7.98 -11.98
C GLU A 18 1.39 7.35 -11.04
N ALA A 19 1.20 7.54 -9.74
CA ALA A 19 2.01 6.93 -8.68
C ALA A 19 1.08 6.07 -7.82
N HIS A 20 1.35 4.77 -7.79
CA HIS A 20 0.56 3.85 -6.99
C HIS A 20 1.16 3.68 -5.60
N VAL A 21 0.31 3.61 -4.59
CA VAL A 21 0.67 3.29 -3.21
C VAL A 21 -0.02 1.99 -2.84
N ILE A 22 0.73 0.90 -2.76
CA ILE A 22 0.27 -0.38 -2.24
C ILE A 22 0.45 -0.35 -0.73
N TRP A 23 -0.65 -0.31 0.01
CA TRP A 23 -0.63 -0.20 1.45
C TRP A 23 -1.01 -1.52 2.09
N MET A 24 -0.04 -2.16 2.70
CA MET A 24 -0.22 -3.44 3.36
C MET A 24 -0.44 -3.28 4.85
N THR A 25 -1.56 -3.79 5.35
CA THR A 25 -1.76 -4.05 6.78
C THR A 25 -1.40 -5.50 7.05
N THR A 26 -0.38 -5.74 7.88
CA THR A 26 0.28 -7.05 7.98
C THR A 26 -0.46 -8.07 8.84
N GLY A 27 -1.57 -7.68 9.46
CA GLY A 27 -2.33 -8.54 10.38
C GLY A 27 -1.88 -8.46 11.84
N LEU A 28 -0.67 -8.00 12.13
CA LEU A 28 -0.17 -7.73 13.49
C LEU A 28 -0.08 -6.22 13.75
N GLY A 29 -1.17 -5.51 13.56
CA GLY A 29 -1.29 -4.08 13.74
C GLY A 29 -2.66 -3.68 14.26
N CYS A 30 -2.90 -2.38 14.34
CA CYS A 30 -4.17 -1.81 14.78
C CYS A 30 -4.82 -0.91 13.72
N ASP A 31 -4.22 -0.81 12.53
CA ASP A 31 -4.60 0.09 11.43
C ASP A 31 -4.69 1.58 11.86
N GLY A 32 -3.98 1.91 12.95
CA GLY A 32 -4.03 3.24 13.56
C GLY A 32 -3.46 4.32 12.66
N ASP A 33 -2.44 4.01 11.89
CA ASP A 33 -1.82 4.96 10.96
C ASP A 33 -2.74 5.19 9.74
N SER A 34 -3.37 4.13 9.20
CA SER A 34 -4.41 4.25 8.16
C SER A 34 -5.56 5.13 8.62
N VAL A 35 -6.06 4.92 9.84
CA VAL A 35 -7.15 5.74 10.40
C VAL A 35 -6.67 7.17 10.67
N ALA A 36 -5.46 7.35 11.21
CA ALA A 36 -4.90 8.68 11.49
C ALA A 36 -4.69 9.49 10.20
N MET A 37 -4.36 8.84 9.09
CA MET A 37 -4.19 9.51 7.80
C MET A 37 -5.47 10.24 7.36
N THR A 38 -6.66 9.75 7.71
CA THR A 38 -7.92 10.42 7.39
C THR A 38 -8.10 11.75 8.12
N SER A 39 -7.31 12.01 9.17
CA SER A 39 -7.31 13.26 9.93
C SER A 39 -6.29 14.28 9.42
N ALA A 40 -5.50 13.96 8.40
CA ALA A 40 -4.55 14.90 7.80
C ALA A 40 -5.30 16.06 7.13
N VAL A 41 -4.83 17.30 7.34
CA VAL A 41 -5.52 18.50 6.85
C VAL A 41 -4.67 19.38 5.96
N ASN A 42 -3.33 19.18 5.92
CA ASN A 42 -2.44 20.00 5.09
C ASN A 42 -1.14 19.23 4.73
N PRO A 43 -1.08 18.55 3.60
CA PRO A 43 -2.21 18.24 2.72
C PRO A 43 -3.19 17.25 3.34
N SER A 44 -4.44 17.28 2.93
CA SER A 44 -5.40 16.22 3.24
C SER A 44 -5.19 15.04 2.30
N LEU A 45 -5.72 13.88 2.66
CA LEU A 45 -5.75 12.73 1.74
C LEU A 45 -6.50 13.08 0.46
N GLU A 46 -7.59 13.82 0.56
CA GLU A 46 -8.37 14.29 -0.58
C GLU A 46 -7.52 15.15 -1.52
N ASP A 47 -6.73 16.11 -1.00
CA ASP A 47 -5.84 16.95 -1.80
C ASP A 47 -4.84 16.10 -2.60
N ILE A 48 -4.35 15.02 -2.01
CA ILE A 48 -3.38 14.13 -2.63
C ILE A 48 -4.02 13.31 -3.75
N VAL A 49 -5.14 12.63 -3.48
CA VAL A 49 -5.75 11.70 -4.45
C VAL A 49 -6.52 12.42 -5.56
N THR A 50 -6.97 13.66 -5.33
CA THR A 50 -7.66 14.48 -6.33
C THR A 50 -6.71 15.36 -7.15
N GLN A 51 -5.40 15.27 -6.93
CA GLN A 51 -4.39 16.13 -7.57
C GLN A 51 -4.59 17.64 -7.30
N ALA A 52 -5.13 18.00 -6.15
CA ALA A 52 -5.32 19.39 -5.79
C ALA A 52 -4.00 20.15 -5.56
N ILE A 53 -2.89 19.41 -5.38
CA ILE A 53 -1.56 19.99 -5.15
C ILE A 53 -0.83 20.14 -6.49
N PRO A 54 -0.50 21.39 -6.92
CA PRO A 54 0.19 21.61 -8.17
C PRO A 54 1.54 20.91 -8.26
N GLY A 55 1.80 20.21 -9.36
CA GLY A 55 3.07 19.54 -9.64
C GLY A 55 3.21 18.15 -9.01
N MET A 56 2.23 17.68 -8.24
CA MET A 56 2.20 16.30 -7.78
C MET A 56 1.67 15.34 -8.88
N PRO A 57 2.20 14.11 -8.95
CA PRO A 57 1.58 13.06 -9.76
C PRO A 57 0.17 12.73 -9.26
N LYS A 58 -0.63 12.06 -10.07
CA LYS A 58 -1.87 11.46 -9.60
C LYS A 58 -1.52 10.30 -8.70
N VAL A 59 -1.89 10.37 -7.42
CA VAL A 59 -1.64 9.31 -6.45
C VAL A 59 -2.88 8.43 -6.33
N ILE A 60 -2.68 7.11 -6.52
CA ILE A 60 -3.73 6.10 -6.37
C ILE A 60 -3.35 5.26 -5.16
N VAL A 61 -4.17 5.33 -4.11
CA VAL A 61 -3.91 4.64 -2.84
C VAL A 61 -4.76 3.37 -2.75
N HIS A 62 -4.09 2.22 -2.67
CA HIS A 62 -4.70 0.91 -2.46
C HIS A 62 -4.54 0.54 -0.98
N ASN A 63 -5.44 1.04 -0.13
CA ASN A 63 -5.42 0.83 1.31
C ASN A 63 -6.66 0.02 1.73
N PRO A 64 -6.51 -1.12 2.43
CA PRO A 64 -7.61 -2.01 2.75
C PRO A 64 -8.65 -1.40 3.71
N VAL A 65 -8.25 -0.38 4.52
CA VAL A 65 -9.16 0.31 5.43
C VAL A 65 -10.03 1.33 4.71
N LEU A 66 -9.54 1.89 3.59
CA LEU A 66 -10.19 2.96 2.84
C LEU A 66 -10.84 2.49 1.54
N ALA A 67 -10.56 1.26 1.10
CA ALA A 67 -11.06 0.72 -0.14
C ALA A 67 -12.56 0.40 -0.06
N PHE A 68 -13.25 0.58 -1.18
CA PHE A 68 -14.59 0.05 -1.39
C PHE A 68 -14.56 -1.36 -1.96
N GLU A 69 -13.50 -1.67 -2.71
CA GLU A 69 -13.24 -2.99 -3.27
C GLU A 69 -12.92 -3.99 -2.16
N ASN A 70 -13.20 -5.25 -2.40
CA ASN A 70 -12.91 -6.33 -1.46
C ASN A 70 -12.57 -7.63 -2.22
N GLY A 71 -11.96 -8.59 -1.51
CA GLY A 71 -11.59 -9.89 -2.08
C GLY A 71 -10.66 -9.76 -3.28
N ASP A 72 -10.92 -10.52 -4.34
CA ASP A 72 -10.09 -10.58 -5.53
C ASP A 72 -10.00 -9.23 -6.26
N GLU A 73 -11.07 -8.41 -6.21
CA GLU A 73 -11.08 -7.08 -6.81
C GLU A 73 -10.08 -6.15 -6.12
N PHE A 74 -10.03 -6.15 -4.79
CA PHE A 74 -9.02 -5.41 -4.04
C PHE A 74 -7.62 -5.94 -4.30
N MET A 75 -7.45 -7.27 -4.30
CA MET A 75 -6.14 -7.91 -4.49
C MET A 75 -5.59 -7.74 -5.89
N GLN A 76 -6.41 -7.37 -6.88
CA GLN A 76 -5.94 -7.16 -8.25
C GLN A 76 -4.79 -6.15 -8.34
N ALA A 77 -4.83 -5.07 -7.55
CA ALA A 77 -3.75 -4.09 -7.51
C ALA A 77 -2.42 -4.68 -7.03
N TRP A 78 -2.46 -5.65 -6.12
CA TRP A 78 -1.28 -6.36 -5.61
C TRP A 78 -0.65 -7.26 -6.67
N TYR A 79 -1.48 -8.04 -7.38
CA TYR A 79 -1.03 -8.87 -8.50
C TYR A 79 -0.49 -8.02 -9.66
N ASP A 80 -1.10 -6.88 -9.93
CA ASP A 80 -0.67 -5.97 -10.98
C ASP A 80 0.65 -5.27 -10.61
N ALA A 81 0.85 -4.90 -9.35
CA ALA A 81 2.13 -4.39 -8.85
C ALA A 81 3.23 -5.45 -8.97
N GLU A 82 2.95 -6.69 -8.55
CA GLU A 82 3.88 -7.82 -8.71
C GLU A 82 4.24 -8.06 -10.18
N ALA A 83 3.29 -7.93 -11.08
CA ALA A 83 3.48 -8.08 -12.52
C ALA A 83 4.15 -6.87 -13.19
N GLY A 84 4.49 -5.80 -12.45
CA GLY A 84 5.12 -4.59 -13.00
C GLY A 84 4.18 -3.71 -13.83
N LYS A 85 2.87 -3.83 -13.65
CA LYS A 85 1.88 -3.04 -14.39
C LYS A 85 1.58 -1.69 -13.73
N LEU A 86 1.95 -1.53 -12.46
CA LEU A 86 1.70 -0.32 -11.67
C LEU A 86 2.99 0.48 -11.38
N ASP A 87 4.03 0.30 -12.20
CA ASP A 87 5.28 1.04 -12.02
C ASP A 87 5.12 2.54 -12.40
N PRO A 88 5.64 3.48 -11.59
CA PRO A 88 6.26 3.25 -10.27
C PRO A 88 5.23 3.11 -9.15
N PHE A 89 5.50 2.23 -8.17
CA PHE A 89 4.69 2.15 -6.96
C PHE A 89 5.53 2.24 -5.68
N VAL A 90 4.91 2.66 -4.59
CA VAL A 90 5.46 2.67 -3.24
C VAL A 90 4.76 1.58 -2.44
N LEU A 91 5.54 0.74 -1.76
CA LEU A 91 5.01 -0.23 -0.80
C LEU A 91 5.01 0.40 0.59
N VAL A 92 3.84 0.61 1.16
CA VAL A 92 3.68 1.02 2.56
C VAL A 92 3.33 -0.20 3.38
N VAL A 93 4.07 -0.45 4.43
CA VAL A 93 3.85 -1.56 5.37
C VAL A 93 3.42 -0.98 6.71
N GLU A 94 2.22 -1.35 7.16
CA GLU A 94 1.66 -0.99 8.46
C GLU A 94 1.42 -2.26 9.29
N GLY A 95 1.85 -2.24 10.53
CA GLY A 95 1.84 -3.41 11.41
C GLY A 95 3.14 -4.19 11.37
N SER A 96 3.31 -5.10 12.32
CA SER A 96 4.49 -5.98 12.40
C SER A 96 4.33 -7.17 11.44
N ILE A 97 5.44 -7.64 10.92
CA ILE A 97 5.49 -8.83 10.07
C ILE A 97 5.66 -10.06 10.96
N PRO A 98 4.74 -11.04 10.95
CA PRO A 98 4.90 -12.26 11.75
C PRO A 98 5.96 -13.19 11.14
N ASN A 99 6.59 -14.00 11.97
CA ASN A 99 7.38 -15.12 11.48
C ASN A 99 6.47 -16.33 11.27
N GLU A 100 6.13 -16.64 10.04
CA GLU A 100 5.21 -17.74 9.71
C GLU A 100 5.77 -19.12 10.03
N GLU A 101 7.09 -19.30 10.21
CA GLU A 101 7.68 -20.55 10.67
C GLU A 101 7.22 -20.93 12.08
N LEU A 102 6.76 -19.96 12.86
CA LEU A 102 6.25 -20.16 14.21
C LEU A 102 4.73 -20.37 14.27
N SER A 103 4.03 -20.31 13.15
CA SER A 103 2.56 -20.43 13.12
C SER A 103 2.06 -21.84 13.45
N GLY A 104 2.90 -22.86 13.23
CA GLY A 104 2.50 -24.26 13.36
C GLY A 104 1.59 -24.69 12.20
N GLU A 105 0.31 -24.95 12.49
CA GLU A 105 -0.69 -25.20 11.45
C GLU A 105 -1.37 -23.89 11.04
N GLY A 106 -1.46 -23.61 9.75
CA GLY A 106 -2.06 -22.40 9.17
C GLY A 106 -1.08 -21.23 9.08
N HIS A 107 -1.61 -20.01 9.15
CA HIS A 107 -0.85 -18.76 8.98
C HIS A 107 -1.24 -17.76 10.07
N TRP A 108 -0.26 -16.93 10.50
CA TRP A 108 -0.55 -15.77 11.35
C TRP A 108 -1.30 -14.70 10.57
N ALA A 109 -0.82 -14.42 9.34
CA ALA A 109 -1.42 -13.41 8.48
C ALA A 109 -1.20 -13.75 7.01
N ALA A 110 -2.29 -13.77 6.24
CA ALA A 110 -2.27 -13.99 4.80
C ALA A 110 -3.34 -13.12 4.15
N MET A 111 -3.11 -12.72 2.90
CA MET A 111 -4.06 -11.96 2.10
C MET A 111 -3.94 -12.35 0.63
N GLY A 112 -5.09 -12.55 0.00
CA GLY A 112 -5.17 -13.04 -1.37
C GLY A 112 -4.76 -14.51 -1.51
N THR A 113 -4.81 -14.98 -2.74
CA THR A 113 -4.53 -16.37 -3.11
C THR A 113 -3.58 -16.39 -4.30
N ASP A 114 -2.53 -17.18 -4.23
CA ASP A 114 -1.60 -17.35 -5.34
C ASP A 114 -2.33 -18.03 -6.52
N PRO A 115 -2.40 -17.35 -7.68
CA PRO A 115 -3.14 -17.87 -8.82
C PRO A 115 -2.58 -19.20 -9.39
N SER A 116 -1.30 -19.48 -9.12
CA SER A 116 -0.62 -20.68 -9.63
C SER A 116 -0.81 -21.90 -8.73
N THR A 117 -0.91 -21.70 -7.42
CA THR A 117 -0.97 -22.78 -6.42
C THR A 117 -2.33 -22.90 -5.76
N GLY A 118 -3.15 -21.85 -5.80
CA GLY A 118 -4.41 -21.76 -5.06
C GLY A 118 -4.23 -21.65 -3.55
N GLN A 119 -3.03 -21.37 -3.06
CA GLN A 119 -2.73 -21.24 -1.63
C GLN A 119 -2.80 -19.77 -1.20
N PRO A 120 -3.16 -19.50 0.06
CA PRO A 120 -3.05 -18.15 0.62
C PRO A 120 -1.62 -17.63 0.54
N ILE A 121 -1.45 -16.34 0.25
CA ILE A 121 -0.15 -15.66 0.24
C ILE A 121 0.02 -14.97 1.58
N THR A 122 1.08 -15.32 2.31
CA THR A 122 1.38 -14.69 3.60
C THR A 122 1.87 -13.25 3.44
N THR A 123 1.78 -12.45 4.52
CA THR A 123 2.27 -11.06 4.47
C THR A 123 3.78 -10.98 4.30
N ASN A 124 4.55 -11.93 4.84
CA ASN A 124 5.99 -12.07 4.58
C ASN A 124 6.24 -12.23 3.09
N GLU A 125 5.54 -13.19 2.48
CA GLU A 125 5.70 -13.49 1.05
C GLU A 125 5.34 -12.28 0.19
N TRP A 126 4.33 -11.51 0.57
CA TRP A 126 4.02 -10.27 -0.14
C TRP A 126 5.14 -9.23 -0.03
N VAL A 127 5.76 -9.08 1.14
CA VAL A 127 6.94 -8.19 1.28
C VAL A 127 8.05 -8.65 0.35
N ASP A 128 8.37 -9.95 0.35
CA ASP A 128 9.43 -10.52 -0.50
C ASP A 128 9.14 -10.33 -2.00
N ARG A 129 7.88 -10.44 -2.42
CA ARG A 129 7.46 -10.29 -3.81
C ARG A 129 7.47 -8.84 -4.28
N LEU A 130 7.06 -7.89 -3.43
CA LEU A 130 6.83 -6.50 -3.82
C LEU A 130 7.99 -5.56 -3.49
N ALA A 131 8.67 -5.73 -2.35
CA ALA A 131 9.73 -4.82 -1.93
C ALA A 131 10.86 -4.65 -2.96
N PRO A 132 11.34 -5.71 -3.64
CA PRO A 132 12.39 -5.57 -4.66
C PRO A 132 11.94 -4.80 -5.92
N LYS A 133 10.64 -4.67 -6.14
CA LYS A 133 10.04 -4.02 -7.32
C LYS A 133 9.55 -2.60 -7.02
N ALA A 134 9.32 -2.29 -5.75
CA ALA A 134 8.84 -0.99 -5.33
C ALA A 134 9.90 0.11 -5.54
N ALA A 135 9.47 1.29 -5.96
CA ALA A 135 10.33 2.48 -6.02
C ALA A 135 10.82 2.90 -4.62
N ALA A 136 10.01 2.62 -3.60
CA ALA A 136 10.37 2.80 -2.19
C ALA A 136 9.53 1.86 -1.31
N VAL A 137 10.11 1.47 -0.17
CA VAL A 137 9.38 0.76 0.89
C VAL A 137 9.34 1.65 2.12
N VAL A 138 8.15 1.84 2.67
CA VAL A 138 7.90 2.71 3.83
C VAL A 138 7.38 1.85 4.98
N ALA A 139 8.16 1.72 6.05
CA ALA A 139 7.70 1.17 7.31
C ALA A 139 6.95 2.26 8.08
N LEU A 140 5.63 2.11 8.22
CA LEU A 140 4.78 3.11 8.85
C LEU A 140 4.40 2.67 10.27
N GLY A 141 4.67 3.55 11.23
CA GLY A 141 4.42 3.30 12.64
C GLY A 141 5.44 2.39 13.32
N THR A 142 5.32 2.29 14.64
CA THR A 142 6.27 1.55 15.50
C THR A 142 6.26 0.05 15.21
N CYS A 143 5.11 -0.51 14.87
CA CYS A 143 4.98 -1.94 14.59
C CYS A 143 5.77 -2.32 13.33
N ALA A 144 5.59 -1.60 12.24
CA ALA A 144 6.31 -1.86 10.99
C ALA A 144 7.81 -1.55 11.09
N THR A 145 8.20 -0.62 11.97
CA THR A 145 9.60 -0.18 12.08
C THR A 145 10.41 -1.08 13.01
N TYR A 146 9.82 -1.54 14.12
CA TYR A 146 10.54 -2.20 15.22
C TYR A 146 9.82 -3.45 15.75
N GLY A 147 8.81 -3.97 15.05
CA GLY A 147 7.99 -5.07 15.55
C GLY A 147 6.92 -4.65 16.57
N GLY A 148 7.05 -3.48 17.19
CA GLY A 148 6.06 -2.85 18.07
C GLY A 148 5.58 -3.69 19.25
N ILE A 149 4.29 -3.53 19.59
CA ILE A 149 3.68 -4.29 20.70
C ILE A 149 3.71 -5.80 20.47
N PRO A 150 3.45 -6.34 19.25
CA PRO A 150 3.56 -7.78 19.02
C PRO A 150 4.94 -8.38 19.31
N ALA A 151 6.01 -7.61 19.09
CA ALA A 151 7.38 -8.03 19.37
C ALA A 151 7.77 -7.93 20.87
N MET A 152 6.90 -7.35 21.71
CA MET A 152 7.18 -7.23 23.14
C MET A 152 7.13 -8.61 23.83
N LYS A 153 7.86 -8.71 24.93
CA LYS A 153 7.92 -9.82 25.89
C LYS A 153 7.61 -11.21 25.29
N ASN A 154 8.64 -11.99 25.12
CA ASN A 154 8.61 -13.36 24.58
C ASN A 154 8.28 -13.47 23.08
N ASN A 155 7.82 -12.41 22.43
CA ASN A 155 7.53 -12.35 20.99
C ASN A 155 6.98 -13.68 20.41
N PRO A 156 5.78 -14.10 20.79
CA PRO A 156 5.29 -15.46 20.46
C PRO A 156 5.03 -15.66 18.96
N THR A 157 4.86 -14.58 18.22
CA THR A 157 4.64 -14.58 16.76
C THR A 157 5.92 -14.35 15.98
N GLY A 158 7.06 -14.16 16.67
CA GLY A 158 8.30 -13.75 15.99
C GLY A 158 8.14 -12.45 15.20
N ALA A 159 7.29 -11.53 15.72
CA ALA A 159 6.99 -10.26 15.02
C ALA A 159 8.26 -9.45 14.78
N MET A 160 8.41 -8.99 13.56
CA MET A 160 9.56 -8.25 13.03
C MET A 160 9.13 -6.89 12.50
N GLY A 161 10.08 -5.95 12.40
CA GLY A 161 9.92 -4.76 11.56
C GLY A 161 10.34 -5.05 10.11
N VAL A 162 10.05 -4.11 9.22
CA VAL A 162 10.46 -4.20 7.80
C VAL A 162 11.99 -4.27 7.63
N PRO A 163 12.82 -3.60 8.48
CA PRO A 163 14.28 -3.68 8.37
C PRO A 163 14.91 -5.00 8.83
N ASP A 164 14.17 -5.87 9.52
CA ASP A 164 14.67 -7.13 10.07
C ASP A 164 14.68 -8.25 9.03
#